data_b38c6a366793a7d5d200b31670afd27e
#
_entry.id   b38c6a366793a7d5d200b31670afd27e
#
_cell.length_a   1.000
_cell.length_b   1.000
_cell.length_c   1.000
_cell.angle_alpha   90.00
_cell.angle_beta   90.00
_cell.angle_gamma   90.00
#
_symmetry.space_group_name_H-M   'P 1'
#
loop_
_entity.id
_entity.type
_entity.pdbx_description
1 polymer ?
#
loop_
_entity_poly.entity_id
_entity_poly.type
_entity_poly.pdbx_seq_one_letter_code
_entity_poly.pdbx_strand_id
1 'polypeptide(L)'
;MNHSSFTYGFSALTLVITCLTLNTAPLAAQYEFTSFTVVESIVPGGLGRSRIITAAETRDHEDFESVKGQDGRNKSNRRDIRMKNYEEIKLLNFYSMAGLRFENIAANDALINSKVNEMMAENWELISVNSGVESDSGETDGNGIFITRFYFKRKK
;
A
#
# COMPACT_ATOMS: atom_id res chain seq x y z
N MET A 1 -44.74 9.09 -59.45
CA MET A 1 -43.47 9.78 -59.38
C MET A 1 -42.99 9.71 -57.90
N ASN A 2 -41.86 9.03 -57.67
CA ASN A 2 -41.41 8.55 -56.39
C ASN A 2 -40.79 9.64 -55.56
N HIS A 3 -41.25 9.84 -54.35
CA HIS A 3 -40.51 10.49 -53.28
C HIS A 3 -40.67 9.69 -51.96
N SER A 4 -39.85 8.67 -51.77
CA SER A 4 -39.69 8.04 -50.47
C SER A 4 -38.42 7.19 -50.41
N SER A 5 -37.28 7.82 -50.25
CA SER A 5 -36.02 7.09 -49.98
C SER A 5 -34.91 7.90 -49.25
N PHE A 6 -35.23 8.98 -48.52
CA PHE A 6 -34.17 9.78 -47.95
C PHE A 6 -34.21 9.91 -46.40
N THR A 7 -35.12 9.27 -45.72
CA THR A 7 -35.29 9.47 -44.27
C THR A 7 -34.69 8.37 -43.37
N TYR A 8 -34.27 7.23 -43.92
CA TYR A 8 -33.76 6.11 -43.08
C TYR A 8 -32.25 6.14 -42.81
N GLY A 9 -31.48 6.90 -43.62
CA GLY A 9 -30.02 6.97 -43.44
C GLY A 9 -29.57 7.81 -42.24
N PHE A 10 -30.33 8.84 -41.91
CA PHE A 10 -29.98 9.75 -40.80
C PHE A 10 -30.22 9.14 -39.42
N SER A 11 -31.24 8.30 -39.27
CA SER A 11 -31.62 7.66 -38.01
C SER A 11 -30.60 6.62 -37.54
N ALA A 12 -30.05 5.83 -38.49
CA ALA A 12 -29.07 4.78 -38.16
C ALA A 12 -27.69 5.37 -37.75
N LEU A 13 -27.29 6.44 -38.42
CA LEU A 13 -26.00 7.10 -38.12
C LEU A 13 -26.06 7.81 -36.76
N THR A 14 -27.17 8.44 -36.40
CA THR A 14 -27.35 9.10 -35.10
C THR A 14 -27.37 8.09 -33.96
N LEU A 15 -27.98 6.91 -34.17
CA LEU A 15 -28.01 5.84 -33.16
C LEU A 15 -26.60 5.26 -32.86
N VAL A 16 -25.78 5.08 -33.91
CA VAL A 16 -24.41 4.56 -33.77
C VAL A 16 -23.51 5.55 -33.03
N ILE A 17 -23.63 6.84 -33.32
CA ILE A 17 -22.86 7.89 -32.64
C ILE A 17 -23.29 7.99 -31.18
N THR A 18 -24.58 7.86 -30.86
CA THR A 18 -25.07 7.89 -29.47
C THR A 18 -24.59 6.67 -28.66
N CYS A 19 -24.51 5.49 -29.27
CA CYS A 19 -23.96 4.29 -28.63
C CYS A 19 -22.44 4.40 -28.37
N LEU A 20 -21.68 5.10 -29.22
CA LEU A 20 -20.24 5.29 -29.03
C LEU A 20 -19.90 6.31 -27.93
N THR A 21 -20.78 7.26 -27.64
CA THR A 21 -20.56 8.28 -26.59
C THR A 21 -20.99 7.84 -25.21
N LEU A 22 -21.77 6.77 -25.08
CA LEU A 22 -22.26 6.27 -23.78
C LEU A 22 -21.28 5.38 -23.01
N ASN A 23 -20.10 5.08 -23.57
CA ASN A 23 -19.10 4.20 -22.95
C ASN A 23 -17.87 4.89 -22.40
N THR A 24 -17.89 6.20 -22.18
CA THR A 24 -16.85 6.89 -21.41
C THR A 24 -17.26 7.06 -19.94
N ALA A 25 -17.79 6.01 -19.32
CA ALA A 25 -17.71 5.96 -17.86
C ALA A 25 -16.22 6.02 -17.49
N PRO A 26 -15.80 6.93 -16.57
CA PRO A 26 -14.43 6.91 -16.09
C PRO A 26 -14.15 5.49 -15.63
N LEU A 27 -13.04 4.92 -16.11
CA LEU A 27 -12.60 3.60 -15.67
C LEU A 27 -12.31 3.74 -14.17
N ALA A 28 -13.35 3.54 -13.36
CA ALA A 28 -13.21 3.54 -11.92
C ALA A 28 -12.09 2.57 -11.60
N ALA A 29 -11.19 2.95 -10.71
CA ALA A 29 -10.04 2.14 -10.37
C ALA A 29 -10.49 0.70 -10.15
N GLN A 30 -10.10 -0.20 -11.07
CA GLN A 30 -10.53 -1.60 -11.06
C GLN A 30 -9.90 -2.38 -9.91
N TYR A 31 -8.93 -1.75 -9.25
CA TYR A 31 -8.14 -2.35 -8.17
C TYR A 31 -8.08 -1.44 -6.96
N GLU A 32 -8.07 -2.06 -5.81
CA GLU A 32 -7.65 -1.45 -4.56
C GLU A 32 -6.28 -1.99 -4.17
N PHE A 33 -5.54 -1.21 -3.39
CA PHE A 33 -4.18 -1.52 -2.97
C PHE A 33 -4.09 -1.48 -1.45
N THR A 34 -3.25 -2.34 -0.89
CA THR A 34 -2.91 -2.33 0.53
C THR A 34 -1.46 -2.76 0.72
N SER A 35 -0.95 -2.58 1.91
CA SER A 35 0.38 -3.05 2.28
C SER A 35 0.46 -3.35 3.77
N PHE A 36 1.37 -4.25 4.13
CA PHE A 36 1.88 -4.31 5.49
C PHE A 36 3.40 -4.15 5.49
N THR A 37 3.94 -3.73 6.63
CA THR A 37 5.36 -3.48 6.81
C THR A 37 5.92 -4.39 7.90
N VAL A 38 6.99 -5.08 7.58
CA VAL A 38 7.80 -5.83 8.54
C VAL A 38 8.96 -4.95 8.98
N VAL A 39 9.10 -4.76 10.27
CA VAL A 39 10.25 -4.08 10.88
C VAL A 39 11.01 -5.13 11.69
N GLU A 40 12.28 -5.32 11.40
CA GLU A 40 13.14 -6.25 12.11
C GLU A 40 14.37 -5.52 12.66
N SER A 41 14.60 -5.69 13.95
CA SER A 41 15.71 -5.05 14.64
C SER A 41 16.93 -5.96 14.65
N ILE A 42 18.08 -5.41 14.26
CA ILE A 42 19.39 -6.05 14.34
C ILE A 42 20.15 -5.66 15.60
N VAL A 43 19.52 -4.89 16.48
CA VAL A 43 20.19 -4.40 17.72
C VAL A 43 20.32 -5.53 18.72
N PRO A 44 21.51 -5.82 19.21
CA PRO A 44 21.71 -6.80 20.28
C PRO A 44 20.88 -6.43 21.51
N GLY A 45 20.09 -7.39 22.00
CA GLY A 45 19.22 -7.16 23.15
C GLY A 45 18.07 -6.17 22.89
N GLY A 46 17.79 -5.86 21.64
CA GLY A 46 16.74 -4.93 21.21
C GLY A 46 15.38 -5.30 21.81
N LEU A 47 14.87 -4.45 22.69
CA LEU A 47 13.65 -4.67 23.44
C LEU A 47 12.43 -4.52 22.51
N GLY A 48 11.93 -5.65 21.98
CA GLY A 48 10.61 -5.75 21.38
C GLY A 48 10.32 -4.80 20.20
N ARG A 49 11.32 -4.50 19.36
CA ARG A 49 11.16 -3.58 18.22
C ARG A 49 10.75 -4.26 16.93
N SER A 50 10.95 -5.58 16.80
CA SER A 50 10.57 -6.33 15.61
C SER A 50 9.07 -6.58 15.58
N ARG A 51 8.41 -6.24 14.48
CA ARG A 51 6.95 -6.37 14.33
C ARG A 51 6.48 -6.29 12.89
N ILE A 52 5.32 -6.87 12.62
CA ILE A 52 4.54 -6.57 11.43
C ILE A 52 3.59 -5.43 11.79
N ILE A 53 3.46 -4.45 10.92
CA ILE A 53 2.57 -3.29 11.09
C ILE A 53 1.63 -3.22 9.88
N THR A 54 0.33 -3.14 10.14
CA THR A 54 -0.70 -2.93 9.13
C THR A 54 -1.52 -1.70 9.49
N ALA A 55 -1.74 -0.82 8.51
CA ALA A 55 -2.59 0.35 8.69
C ALA A 55 -4.05 -0.10 8.88
N ALA A 56 -4.68 0.31 9.98
CA ALA A 56 -6.09 0.04 10.26
C ALA A 56 -7.03 1.14 9.74
N GLU A 57 -6.47 2.24 9.23
CA GLU A 57 -7.22 3.40 8.74
C GLU A 57 -6.64 3.84 7.39
N THR A 58 -7.49 4.43 6.55
CA THR A 58 -7.04 5.10 5.32
C THR A 58 -6.70 6.56 5.61
N ARG A 59 -5.84 7.14 4.75
CA ARG A 59 -5.56 8.58 4.69
C ARG A 59 -5.67 9.02 3.24
N ASP A 60 -6.38 10.11 3.01
CA ASP A 60 -6.36 10.75 1.71
C ASP A 60 -5.10 11.61 1.59
N HIS A 61 -4.32 11.38 0.54
CA HIS A 61 -3.09 12.15 0.31
C HIS A 61 -3.40 13.60 -0.05
N GLU A 62 -4.55 13.88 -0.68
CA GLU A 62 -4.97 15.21 -1.08
C GLU A 62 -5.12 16.15 0.13
N ASP A 63 -5.50 15.62 1.30
CA ASP A 63 -5.60 16.38 2.55
C ASP A 63 -4.24 16.94 3.01
N PHE A 64 -3.14 16.38 2.52
CA PHE A 64 -1.77 16.68 2.94
C PHE A 64 -0.89 17.20 1.82
N GLU A 65 -1.43 17.34 0.60
CA GLU A 65 -0.69 17.80 -0.56
C GLU A 65 -0.47 19.31 -0.51
N SER A 66 0.68 19.77 -1.00
CA SER A 66 0.99 21.15 -1.24
C SER A 66 1.38 21.35 -2.70
N VAL A 67 0.63 22.13 -3.43
CA VAL A 67 0.91 22.44 -4.83
C VAL A 67 1.82 23.66 -4.92
N LYS A 68 2.99 23.51 -5.55
CA LYS A 68 3.94 24.61 -5.75
C LYS A 68 3.32 25.65 -6.70
N GLY A 69 3.27 26.90 -6.27
CA GLY A 69 2.74 28.01 -7.08
C GLY A 69 1.29 28.39 -6.77
N GLN A 70 0.59 27.66 -5.91
CA GLN A 70 -0.66 28.12 -5.31
C GLN A 70 -0.39 28.79 -3.96
N ASP A 71 -1.18 29.77 -3.60
CA ASP A 71 -1.05 30.51 -2.35
C ASP A 71 -1.25 29.59 -1.15
N GLY A 72 -0.16 29.13 -0.59
CA GLY A 72 -0.11 28.47 0.70
C GLY A 72 0.40 27.02 0.66
N ARG A 73 1.34 26.74 1.56
CA ARG A 73 1.65 25.38 1.99
C ARG A 73 0.42 24.78 2.68
N ASN A 74 0.18 23.51 2.48
CA ASN A 74 -0.76 22.77 3.30
C ASN A 74 -0.44 23.01 4.78
N LYS A 75 -1.44 23.47 5.54
CA LYS A 75 -1.31 23.84 6.96
C LYS A 75 -1.66 22.67 7.89
N SER A 76 -1.87 21.45 7.35
CA SER A 76 -2.14 20.27 8.16
C SER A 76 -1.03 20.06 9.20
N ASN A 77 -1.44 19.71 10.40
CA ASN A 77 -0.50 19.42 11.47
C ASN A 77 0.02 17.98 11.30
N ARG A 78 1.29 17.72 11.65
CA ARG A 78 1.85 16.36 11.71
C ARG A 78 1.04 15.40 12.58
N ARG A 79 0.25 15.90 13.53
CA ARG A 79 -0.67 15.08 14.33
C ARG A 79 -1.79 14.48 13.50
N ASP A 80 -2.25 15.21 12.47
CA ASP A 80 -3.38 14.80 11.63
C ASP A 80 -2.96 13.66 10.70
N ILE A 81 -1.68 13.62 10.31
CA ILE A 81 -1.09 12.52 9.54
C ILE A 81 -0.91 11.26 10.40
N ARG A 82 -0.64 11.42 11.70
CA ARG A 82 -0.37 10.29 12.60
C ARG A 82 -1.58 9.37 12.69
N MET A 83 -1.33 8.11 12.47
CA MET A 83 -2.31 7.06 12.69
C MET A 83 -2.25 6.62 14.16
N LYS A 84 -3.40 6.61 14.82
CA LYS A 84 -3.51 6.16 16.22
C LYS A 84 -3.83 4.69 16.31
N ASN A 85 -4.55 4.16 15.32
CA ASN A 85 -5.00 2.80 15.25
C ASN A 85 -4.25 2.09 14.10
N TYR A 86 -3.45 1.11 14.42
CA TYR A 86 -2.79 0.20 13.50
C TYR A 86 -2.71 -1.17 14.13
N GLU A 87 -2.68 -2.21 13.31
CA GLU A 87 -2.49 -3.57 13.76
C GLU A 87 -1.00 -3.88 13.91
N GLU A 88 -0.69 -4.66 14.91
CA GLU A 88 0.68 -5.01 15.26
C GLU A 88 0.78 -6.50 15.60
N ILE A 89 1.69 -7.21 14.91
CA ILE A 89 2.08 -8.58 15.27
C ILE A 89 3.53 -8.52 15.77
N LYS A 90 3.77 -9.02 16.96
CA LYS A 90 5.11 -9.06 17.54
C LYS A 90 5.97 -10.11 16.83
N LEU A 91 7.20 -9.70 16.49
CA LEU A 91 8.24 -10.56 15.99
C LEU A 91 9.40 -10.62 16.99
N LEU A 92 10.25 -11.61 16.81
CA LEU A 92 11.48 -11.77 17.61
C LEU A 92 12.62 -11.00 16.97
N ASN A 93 13.49 -10.41 17.79
CA ASN A 93 14.76 -9.89 17.30
C ASN A 93 15.64 -11.08 16.88
N PHE A 94 16.17 -11.02 15.68
CA PHE A 94 17.06 -12.10 15.19
C PHE A 94 18.51 -11.93 15.63
N TYR A 95 18.87 -10.79 16.23
CA TYR A 95 20.20 -10.55 16.79
C TYR A 95 20.13 -10.46 18.32
N SER A 96 20.96 -11.21 18.99
CA SER A 96 21.13 -11.19 20.45
C SER A 96 22.56 -10.80 20.81
N MET A 97 22.86 -10.63 22.09
CA MET A 97 24.24 -10.40 22.57
C MET A 97 25.18 -11.55 22.21
N ALA A 98 24.66 -12.74 21.96
CA ALA A 98 25.45 -13.91 21.54
C ALA A 98 25.54 -14.05 19.99
N GLY A 99 25.01 -13.09 19.21
CA GLY A 99 25.00 -13.11 17.75
C GLY A 99 23.63 -13.44 17.13
N LEU A 100 23.64 -13.93 15.90
CA LEU A 100 22.44 -14.30 15.16
C LEU A 100 21.72 -15.49 15.78
N ARG A 101 20.39 -15.40 15.80
CA ARG A 101 19.47 -16.42 16.28
C ARG A 101 18.62 -16.92 15.11
N PHE A 102 19.07 -17.98 14.47
CA PHE A 102 18.40 -18.55 13.30
C PHE A 102 16.99 -19.06 13.61
N GLU A 103 16.78 -19.57 14.82
CA GLU A 103 15.47 -19.98 15.30
C GLU A 103 14.46 -18.81 15.34
N ASN A 104 14.93 -17.59 15.65
CA ASN A 104 14.09 -16.40 15.64
C ASN A 104 13.74 -15.96 14.21
N ILE A 105 14.69 -16.06 13.29
CA ILE A 105 14.45 -15.80 11.87
C ILE A 105 13.39 -16.77 11.36
N ALA A 106 13.55 -18.07 11.60
CA ALA A 106 12.58 -19.07 11.16
C ALA A 106 11.18 -18.85 11.77
N ALA A 107 11.10 -18.43 13.04
CA ALA A 107 9.85 -18.09 13.70
C ALA A 107 9.19 -16.85 13.08
N ASN A 108 9.98 -15.80 12.79
CA ASN A 108 9.50 -14.60 12.11
C ASN A 108 8.98 -14.92 10.72
N ASP A 109 9.73 -15.70 9.94
CA ASP A 109 9.31 -16.14 8.59
C ASP A 109 7.99 -16.89 8.62
N ALA A 110 7.77 -17.73 9.62
CA ALA A 110 6.51 -18.45 9.80
C ALA A 110 5.34 -17.48 10.05
N LEU A 111 5.53 -16.44 10.86
CA LEU A 111 4.51 -15.41 11.12
C LEU A 111 4.26 -14.54 9.90
N ILE A 112 5.31 -14.14 9.17
CA ILE A 112 5.20 -13.37 7.94
C ILE A 112 4.43 -14.19 6.88
N ASN A 113 4.77 -15.46 6.69
CA ASN A 113 4.08 -16.35 5.77
C ASN A 113 2.61 -16.53 6.15
N SER A 114 2.31 -16.63 7.46
CA SER A 114 0.92 -16.68 7.96
C SER A 114 0.14 -15.42 7.55
N LYS A 115 0.74 -14.21 7.70
CA LYS A 115 0.09 -12.95 7.30
C LYS A 115 -0.09 -12.86 5.79
N VAL A 116 0.89 -13.29 5.00
CA VAL A 116 0.76 -13.35 3.53
C VAL A 116 -0.38 -14.29 3.13
N ASN A 117 -0.47 -15.48 3.74
CA ASN A 117 -1.53 -16.43 3.46
C ASN A 117 -2.92 -15.89 3.84
N GLU A 118 -3.05 -15.18 4.94
CA GLU A 118 -4.27 -14.46 5.33
C GLU A 118 -4.70 -13.47 4.25
N MET A 119 -3.78 -12.62 3.77
CA MET A 119 -4.06 -11.66 2.71
C MET A 119 -4.50 -12.37 1.42
N MET A 120 -3.82 -13.45 1.03
CA MET A 120 -4.19 -14.23 -0.15
C MET A 120 -5.57 -14.90 0.00
N ALA A 121 -5.93 -15.36 1.19
CA ALA A 121 -7.24 -15.92 1.48
C ALA A 121 -8.37 -14.88 1.35
N GLU A 122 -8.06 -13.59 1.53
CA GLU A 122 -8.95 -12.46 1.29
C GLU A 122 -8.93 -11.94 -0.16
N ASN A 123 -8.38 -12.73 -1.10
CA ASN A 123 -8.23 -12.41 -2.52
C ASN A 123 -7.26 -11.25 -2.85
N TRP A 124 -6.34 -10.94 -1.94
CA TRP A 124 -5.24 -10.04 -2.24
C TRP A 124 -4.15 -10.77 -3.04
N GLU A 125 -3.66 -10.14 -4.10
CA GLU A 125 -2.54 -10.60 -4.91
C GLU A 125 -1.28 -9.84 -4.47
N LEU A 126 -0.21 -10.54 -4.10
CA LEU A 126 1.09 -9.95 -3.80
C LEU A 126 1.74 -9.46 -5.09
N ILE A 127 2.02 -8.18 -5.18
CA ILE A 127 2.60 -7.56 -6.38
C ILE A 127 4.06 -7.17 -6.23
N SER A 128 4.51 -6.87 -5.02
CA SER A 128 5.89 -6.45 -4.78
C SER A 128 6.29 -6.63 -3.33
N VAL A 129 7.57 -6.93 -3.12
CA VAL A 129 8.22 -6.92 -1.82
C VAL A 129 9.48 -6.07 -1.94
N ASN A 130 9.58 -5.02 -1.11
CA ASN A 130 10.70 -4.11 -1.12
C ASN A 130 11.32 -4.01 0.28
N SER A 131 12.62 -4.23 0.35
CA SER A 131 13.37 -4.13 1.60
C SER A 131 14.39 -3.01 1.55
N GLY A 132 14.61 -2.40 2.73
CA GLY A 132 15.67 -1.46 2.97
C GLY A 132 16.22 -1.63 4.36
N VAL A 133 17.47 -1.24 4.56
CA VAL A 133 18.13 -1.22 5.86
C VAL A 133 18.44 0.23 6.21
N GLU A 134 18.16 0.60 7.45
CA GLU A 134 18.67 1.84 8.02
C GLU A 134 20.11 1.58 8.42
N SER A 135 21.05 2.32 7.84
CA SER A 135 22.44 2.29 8.26
C SER A 135 22.63 3.16 9.50
N ASP A 136 23.52 2.73 10.39
CA ASP A 136 23.97 3.52 11.54
C ASP A 136 24.41 4.93 11.07
N SER A 137 23.83 5.97 11.64
CA SER A 137 24.15 7.37 11.33
C SER A 137 25.09 8.02 12.34
N GLY A 138 25.72 7.26 13.25
CA GLY A 138 26.73 7.73 14.21
C GLY A 138 26.57 7.21 15.62
N GLU A 139 27.44 7.68 16.53
CA GLU A 139 27.59 7.18 17.91
C GLU A 139 26.30 7.21 18.77
N THR A 140 25.29 7.98 18.37
CA THR A 140 24.05 8.15 19.12
C THR A 140 22.86 7.35 18.56
N ASP A 141 22.98 6.79 17.35
CA ASP A 141 21.89 6.12 16.65
C ASP A 141 22.19 4.66 16.26
N GLY A 142 23.00 3.97 17.04
CA GLY A 142 23.46 2.59 16.79
C GLY A 142 22.36 1.52 16.65
N ASN A 143 21.25 1.84 16.01
CA ASN A 143 20.05 1.01 15.94
C ASN A 143 19.67 0.68 14.49
N GLY A 144 20.38 -0.27 13.88
CA GLY A 144 20.00 -0.78 12.57
C GLY A 144 18.65 -1.49 12.62
N ILE A 145 17.76 -1.14 11.66
CA ILE A 145 16.52 -1.84 11.43
C ILE A 145 16.40 -2.22 9.94
N PHE A 146 15.83 -3.38 9.69
CA PHE A 146 15.34 -3.75 8.37
C PHE A 146 13.86 -3.40 8.25
N ILE A 147 13.49 -2.75 7.15
CA ILE A 147 12.10 -2.45 6.83
C ILE A 147 11.78 -3.15 5.52
N THR A 148 10.84 -4.08 5.55
CA THR A 148 10.35 -4.77 4.37
C THR A 148 8.87 -4.46 4.18
N ARG A 149 8.49 -3.97 3.01
CA ARG A 149 7.10 -3.68 2.65
C ARG A 149 6.58 -4.68 1.65
N PHE A 150 5.42 -5.26 1.96
CA PHE A 150 4.67 -6.16 1.12
C PHE A 150 3.49 -5.39 0.54
N TYR A 151 3.41 -5.29 -0.78
CA TYR A 151 2.36 -4.57 -1.48
C TYR A 151 1.42 -5.54 -2.17
N PHE A 152 0.14 -5.30 -2.00
CA PHE A 152 -0.93 -6.13 -2.54
C PHE A 152 -1.92 -5.30 -3.33
N LYS A 153 -2.59 -5.94 -4.28
CA LYS A 153 -3.74 -5.42 -4.99
C LYS A 153 -4.88 -6.44 -4.94
N ARG A 154 -6.10 -5.95 -5.05
CA ARG A 154 -7.30 -6.78 -5.21
C ARG A 154 -8.24 -6.11 -6.21
N LYS A 155 -8.93 -6.91 -7.00
CA LYS A 155 -9.99 -6.38 -7.88
C LYS A 155 -11.20 -5.98 -7.03
N LYS A 156 -11.73 -4.79 -7.29
CA LYS A 156 -12.97 -4.29 -6.67
C LYS A 156 -14.19 -5.01 -7.20
#